data_68bc73ca7feba6aa104bfce2ec68a471
#
_entry.id   68bc73ca7feba6aa104bfce2ec68a471
#
_cell.length_a   1.000
_cell.length_b   1.000
_cell.length_c   1.000
_cell.angle_alpha   90.00
_cell.angle_beta   90.00
_cell.angle_gamma   90.00
#
_symmetry.space_group_name_H-M   'P 1'
#
loop_
_entity.id
_entity.type
_entity.pdbx_description
1 polymer ?
#
loop_
_entity_poly.entity_id
_entity_poly.type
_entity_poly.pdbx_seq_one_letter_code
_entity_poly.pdbx_strand_id
1 'polypeptide(L)'
;MITAWLIVQPRHIQTAFDGQGASQYPGRWNERGIPIVYTAESLSLAALEMLVHLPGPSILQRYQAIPVSFDEALCRQLSPADLSPDWADDPAPLSTRVLGSQWIADASSVVLAVPSAVVPIERIFLINPRHPDFPELTIGDLQHF
;
A
#
# COMPACT_ATOMS: atom_id res chain seq x y z
N MET A 1 14.98 -10.94 0.23
CA MET A 1 13.77 -10.65 -0.56
C MET A 1 12.59 -10.37 0.35
N ILE A 2 11.82 -9.35 0.05
CA ILE A 2 10.62 -8.97 0.81
C ILE A 2 9.40 -9.46 0.05
N THR A 3 8.41 -9.99 0.77
CA THR A 3 7.08 -10.30 0.22
C THR A 3 6.05 -9.42 0.92
N ALA A 4 5.26 -8.72 0.14
CA ALA A 4 4.16 -7.89 0.62
C ALA A 4 2.84 -8.42 0.07
N TRP A 5 1.73 -8.03 0.67
CA TRP A 5 0.41 -8.59 0.38
C TRP A 5 -0.60 -7.52 0.02
N LEU A 6 -1.31 -7.75 -1.07
CA LEU A 6 -2.46 -6.96 -1.51
C LEU A 6 -3.73 -7.79 -1.37
N ILE A 7 -4.76 -7.20 -0.79
CA ILE A 7 -6.09 -7.80 -0.76
C ILE A 7 -6.95 -7.10 -1.79
N VAL A 8 -7.66 -7.87 -2.59
CA VAL A 8 -8.40 -7.35 -3.74
C VAL A 8 -9.72 -8.09 -3.93
N GLN A 9 -10.73 -7.36 -4.39
CA GLN A 9 -11.98 -7.98 -4.85
C GLN A 9 -11.76 -8.69 -6.17
N PRO A 10 -12.44 -9.83 -6.43
CA PRO A 10 -12.25 -10.59 -7.68
C PRO A 10 -12.42 -9.75 -8.95
N ARG A 11 -13.34 -8.79 -8.95
CA ARG A 11 -13.58 -7.91 -10.12
C ARG A 11 -12.41 -6.97 -10.43
N HIS A 12 -11.48 -6.78 -9.49
CA HIS A 12 -10.35 -5.84 -9.64
C HIS A 12 -9.01 -6.54 -9.79
N ILE A 13 -8.98 -7.87 -9.97
CA ILE A 13 -7.72 -8.62 -10.04
C ILE A 13 -6.81 -8.11 -11.17
N GLN A 14 -7.37 -7.87 -12.35
CA GLN A 14 -6.56 -7.46 -13.52
C GLN A 14 -5.99 -6.06 -13.37
N THR A 15 -6.62 -5.20 -12.57
CA THR A 15 -6.20 -3.81 -12.36
C THR A 15 -5.58 -3.59 -10.99
N ALA A 16 -5.31 -4.67 -10.24
CA ALA A 16 -4.89 -4.60 -8.84
C ALA A 16 -3.63 -3.76 -8.62
N PHE A 17 -2.73 -3.73 -9.59
CA PHE A 17 -1.44 -3.04 -9.48
C PHE A 17 -1.31 -1.82 -10.38
N ASP A 18 -2.41 -1.27 -10.92
CA ASP A 18 -2.35 -0.06 -11.74
C ASP A 18 -2.47 1.25 -10.94
N GLY A 19 -2.83 1.16 -9.66
CA GLY A 19 -2.95 2.31 -8.77
C GLY A 19 -4.18 3.17 -8.98
N GLN A 20 -5.08 2.81 -9.89
CA GLN A 20 -6.24 3.64 -10.23
C GLN A 20 -7.29 3.69 -9.12
N GLY A 21 -7.43 2.61 -8.34
CA GLY A 21 -8.35 2.60 -7.21
C GLY A 21 -8.01 3.69 -6.20
N ALA A 22 -6.75 3.79 -5.80
CA ALA A 22 -6.29 4.80 -4.86
C ALA A 22 -6.25 6.20 -5.49
N SER A 23 -6.04 6.30 -6.81
CA SER A 23 -6.13 7.58 -7.52
C SER A 23 -7.53 8.18 -7.43
N GLN A 24 -8.56 7.35 -7.50
CA GLN A 24 -9.97 7.78 -7.40
C GLN A 24 -10.42 7.95 -5.94
N TYR A 25 -9.98 7.05 -5.06
CA TYR A 25 -10.34 7.03 -3.64
C TYR A 25 -9.05 7.04 -2.79
N PRO A 26 -8.49 8.21 -2.52
CA PRO A 26 -7.21 8.33 -1.84
C PRO A 26 -7.16 7.64 -0.50
N GLY A 27 -6.02 6.99 -0.22
CA GLY A 27 -5.68 6.48 1.09
C GLY A 27 -4.85 7.49 1.88
N ARG A 28 -4.20 7.01 2.95
CA ARG A 28 -3.41 7.86 3.84
C ARG A 28 -2.24 8.54 3.15
N TRP A 29 -1.65 7.89 2.14
CA TRP A 29 -0.36 8.28 1.58
C TRP A 29 -0.44 8.81 0.15
N ASN A 30 -1.63 9.16 -0.34
CA ASN A 30 -1.76 9.76 -1.67
C ASN A 30 -2.91 10.76 -1.73
N GLU A 31 -2.76 11.72 -2.62
CA GLU A 31 -3.80 12.66 -2.99
C GLU A 31 -4.58 12.13 -4.21
N ARG A 32 -5.78 12.66 -4.42
CA ARG A 32 -6.60 12.31 -5.58
C ARG A 32 -5.84 12.58 -6.88
N GLY A 33 -5.93 11.64 -7.82
CA GLY A 33 -5.24 11.71 -9.10
C GLY A 33 -3.84 11.13 -9.10
N ILE A 34 -3.32 10.69 -7.95
CA ILE A 34 -1.99 10.11 -7.82
C ILE A 34 -2.12 8.59 -7.70
N PRO A 35 -1.75 7.81 -8.75
CA PRO A 35 -1.83 6.36 -8.68
C PRO A 35 -0.76 5.78 -7.75
N ILE A 36 -1.19 4.90 -6.87
CA ILE A 36 -0.33 4.24 -5.88
C ILE A 36 -0.96 2.91 -5.50
N VAL A 37 -0.14 1.91 -5.16
CA VAL A 37 -0.63 0.61 -4.69
C VAL A 37 -0.23 0.41 -3.23
N TYR A 38 -1.22 0.05 -2.41
CA TYR A 38 -1.04 -0.20 -0.98
C TYR A 38 -0.90 -1.69 -0.74
N THR A 39 0.21 -2.11 -0.14
CA THR A 39 0.43 -3.50 0.30
C THR A 39 0.91 -3.51 1.74
N ALA A 40 0.82 -4.64 2.41
CA ALA A 40 1.23 -4.80 3.81
C ALA A 40 2.31 -5.87 3.95
N GLU A 41 3.11 -5.76 5.00
CA GLU A 41 4.22 -6.70 5.24
C GLU A 41 3.76 -8.12 5.57
N SER A 42 2.50 -8.29 5.98
CA SER A 42 1.89 -9.60 6.20
C SER A 42 0.45 -9.60 5.71
N LEU A 43 -0.06 -10.78 5.41
CA LEU A 43 -1.47 -10.93 5.04
C LEU A 43 -2.38 -10.55 6.21
N SER A 44 -1.96 -10.83 7.45
CA SER A 44 -2.71 -10.45 8.65
C SER A 44 -2.86 -8.94 8.75
N LEU A 45 -1.79 -8.19 8.51
CA LEU A 45 -1.84 -6.73 8.54
C LEU A 45 -2.72 -6.19 7.40
N ALA A 46 -2.59 -6.75 6.20
CA ALA A 46 -3.43 -6.36 5.08
C ALA A 46 -4.91 -6.55 5.41
N ALA A 47 -5.26 -7.67 6.05
CA ALA A 47 -6.63 -7.95 6.48
C ALA A 47 -7.09 -6.96 7.56
N LEU A 48 -6.23 -6.67 8.54
CA LEU A 48 -6.55 -5.74 9.62
C LEU A 48 -6.79 -4.32 9.10
N GLU A 49 -5.93 -3.87 8.18
CA GLU A 49 -6.10 -2.55 7.54
C GLU A 49 -7.45 -2.45 6.83
N MET A 50 -7.91 -3.52 6.20
CA MET A 50 -9.23 -3.54 5.58
C MET A 50 -10.36 -3.57 6.59
N LEU A 51 -10.22 -4.37 7.65
CA LEU A 51 -11.28 -4.58 8.63
C LEU A 51 -11.71 -3.29 9.34
N VAL A 52 -10.79 -2.35 9.54
CA VAL A 52 -11.11 -1.08 10.19
C VAL A 52 -12.04 -0.21 9.34
N HIS A 53 -12.20 -0.55 8.05
CA HIS A 53 -13.07 0.16 7.11
C HIS A 53 -14.26 -0.67 6.64
N LEU A 54 -14.40 -1.91 7.11
CA LEU A 54 -15.46 -2.83 6.68
C LEU A 54 -16.49 -3.05 7.80
N PRO A 55 -17.74 -3.40 7.43
CA PRO A 55 -18.80 -3.63 8.42
C PRO A 55 -18.62 -4.90 9.26
N GLY A 56 -17.77 -5.87 8.82
CA GLY A 56 -17.52 -7.07 9.60
C GLY A 56 -16.54 -8.01 8.93
N PRO A 57 -15.98 -9.00 9.70
CA PRO A 57 -14.93 -9.89 9.19
C PRO A 57 -15.39 -10.88 8.14
N SER A 58 -16.67 -11.25 8.12
CA SER A 58 -17.20 -12.19 7.13
C SER A 58 -17.06 -11.70 5.69
N ILE A 59 -16.96 -10.40 5.49
CA ILE A 59 -16.84 -9.81 4.16
C ILE A 59 -15.47 -10.11 3.53
N LEU A 60 -14.44 -10.41 4.34
CA LEU A 60 -13.12 -10.77 3.85
C LEU A 60 -13.14 -12.04 3.00
N GLN A 61 -14.10 -12.95 3.22
CA GLN A 61 -14.24 -14.18 2.43
C GLN A 61 -14.52 -13.90 0.96
N ARG A 62 -14.97 -12.69 0.63
CA ARG A 62 -15.23 -12.27 -0.75
C ARG A 62 -13.98 -11.70 -1.43
N TYR A 63 -12.87 -11.58 -0.70
CA TYR A 63 -11.62 -11.01 -1.20
C TYR A 63 -10.61 -12.10 -1.43
N GLN A 64 -9.61 -11.77 -2.22
CA GLN A 64 -8.48 -12.63 -2.52
C GLN A 64 -7.19 -11.89 -2.21
N ALA A 65 -6.10 -12.64 -2.06
CA ALA A 65 -4.80 -12.09 -1.71
C ALA A 65 -3.83 -12.32 -2.85
N ILE A 66 -2.99 -11.31 -3.12
CA ILE A 66 -1.92 -11.40 -4.11
C ILE A 66 -0.62 -11.03 -3.41
N PRO A 67 0.38 -11.94 -3.39
CA PRO A 67 1.70 -11.58 -2.91
C PRO A 67 2.50 -10.88 -3.99
N VAL A 68 3.32 -9.92 -3.59
CA VAL A 68 4.30 -9.29 -4.47
C VAL A 68 5.66 -9.34 -3.77
N SER A 69 6.68 -9.77 -4.50
CA SER A 69 8.03 -9.94 -3.94
C SER A 69 9.02 -9.03 -4.65
N PHE A 70 9.99 -8.53 -3.92
CA PHE A 70 11.00 -7.61 -4.46
C PHE A 70 12.27 -7.66 -3.62
N ASP A 71 13.39 -7.29 -4.23
CA ASP A 71 14.66 -7.13 -3.54
C ASP A 71 14.57 -5.91 -2.60
N GLU A 72 15.21 -6.03 -1.44
CA GLU A 72 15.26 -4.94 -0.46
C GLU A 72 15.87 -3.66 -1.03
N ALA A 73 16.78 -3.79 -2.00
CA ALA A 73 17.41 -2.65 -2.67
C ALA A 73 16.40 -1.77 -3.42
N LEU A 74 15.24 -2.30 -3.78
CA LEU A 74 14.17 -1.56 -4.46
C LEU A 74 13.28 -0.78 -3.48
N CYS A 75 13.46 -0.97 -2.20
CA CYS A 75 12.62 -0.40 -1.15
C CYS A 75 13.39 0.67 -0.37
N ARG A 76 12.86 1.89 -0.38
CA ARG A 76 13.31 2.97 0.49
C ARG A 76 12.46 2.95 1.77
N GLN A 77 13.09 3.22 2.91
CA GLN A 77 12.36 3.35 4.16
C GLN A 77 12.14 4.81 4.50
N LEU A 78 10.90 5.14 4.86
CA LEU A 78 10.58 6.47 5.34
C LEU A 78 11.25 6.70 6.69
N SER A 79 11.94 7.85 6.84
CA SER A 79 12.51 8.22 8.12
C SER A 79 11.40 8.69 9.07
N PRO A 80 11.39 8.23 10.33
CA PRO A 80 10.45 8.74 11.32
C PRO A 80 10.50 10.27 11.49
N ALA A 81 11.65 10.89 11.21
CA ALA A 81 11.81 12.33 11.27
C ALA A 81 11.00 13.08 10.20
N ASP A 82 10.60 12.41 9.12
CA ASP A 82 9.77 13.00 8.08
C ASP A 82 8.28 13.00 8.41
N LEU A 83 7.88 12.34 9.50
CA LEU A 83 6.48 12.24 9.91
C LEU A 83 6.10 13.41 10.80
N SER A 84 4.98 14.07 10.48
CA SER A 84 4.34 15.05 11.37
C SER A 84 3.66 14.34 12.54
N PRO A 85 3.44 15.03 13.69
CA PRO A 85 2.80 14.41 14.84
C PRO A 85 1.41 13.84 14.56
N ASP A 86 0.71 14.34 13.54
CA ASP A 86 -0.64 13.93 13.16
C ASP A 86 -0.70 12.74 12.18
N TRP A 87 0.43 12.14 11.85
CA TRP A 87 0.51 11.18 10.74
C TRP A 87 -0.48 10.00 10.85
N ALA A 88 -0.80 9.59 12.06
CA ALA A 88 -1.71 8.45 12.30
C ALA A 88 -3.16 8.86 12.52
N ASP A 89 -3.48 10.15 12.40
CA ASP A 89 -4.84 10.64 12.62
C ASP A 89 -5.85 10.03 11.64
N ASP A 90 -7.09 9.91 12.07
CA ASP A 90 -8.22 9.48 11.25
C ASP A 90 -9.32 10.55 11.30
N PRO A 91 -9.72 11.12 10.16
CA PRO A 91 -9.29 10.79 8.80
C PRO A 91 -7.83 11.14 8.52
N ALA A 92 -7.30 10.55 7.44
CA ALA A 92 -5.89 10.73 7.06
C ALA A 92 -5.56 12.21 6.85
N PRO A 93 -4.49 12.72 7.49
CA PRO A 93 -4.13 14.13 7.40
C PRO A 93 -3.50 14.47 6.05
N LEU A 94 -3.47 15.76 5.74
CA LEU A 94 -2.81 16.23 4.52
C LEU A 94 -1.31 15.93 4.54
N SER A 95 -0.68 15.94 5.71
CA SER A 95 0.76 15.73 5.85
C SER A 95 1.24 14.41 5.23
N THR A 96 0.55 13.30 5.49
CA THR A 96 0.92 12.00 4.94
C THR A 96 0.55 11.89 3.46
N ARG A 97 -0.57 12.47 3.05
CA ARG A 97 -0.99 12.45 1.65
C ARG A 97 -0.01 13.19 0.76
N VAL A 98 0.47 14.35 1.19
CA VAL A 98 1.47 15.14 0.46
C VAL A 98 2.81 14.39 0.41
N LEU A 99 3.21 13.77 1.53
CA LEU A 99 4.47 13.03 1.61
C LEU A 99 4.52 11.89 0.60
N GLY A 100 3.47 11.08 0.54
CA GLY A 100 3.40 9.96 -0.40
C GLY A 100 3.29 10.44 -1.85
N SER A 101 2.51 11.48 -2.12
CA SER A 101 2.40 12.06 -3.47
C SER A 101 3.75 12.63 -3.93
N GLN A 102 4.52 13.22 -3.02
CA GLN A 102 5.84 13.74 -3.34
C GLN A 102 6.81 12.61 -3.67
N TRP A 103 6.77 11.50 -2.93
CA TRP A 103 7.56 10.33 -3.24
C TRP A 103 7.25 9.78 -4.63
N ILE A 104 5.97 9.72 -5.03
CA ILE A 104 5.56 9.32 -6.39
C ILE A 104 6.18 10.25 -7.43
N ALA A 105 6.10 11.57 -7.20
CA ALA A 105 6.64 12.57 -8.14
C ALA A 105 8.15 12.47 -8.26
N ASP A 106 8.86 12.26 -7.16
CA ASP A 106 10.31 12.16 -7.12
C ASP A 106 10.83 10.87 -7.76
N ALA A 107 10.02 9.80 -7.78
CA ALA A 107 10.39 8.51 -8.34
C ALA A 107 11.74 7.98 -7.81
N SER A 108 12.04 8.24 -6.53
CA SER A 108 13.33 7.87 -5.93
C SER A 108 13.46 6.37 -5.67
N SER A 109 12.33 5.66 -5.55
CA SER A 109 12.29 4.21 -5.41
C SER A 109 10.94 3.70 -5.90
N VAL A 110 10.89 2.43 -6.31
CA VAL A 110 9.63 1.81 -6.74
C VAL A 110 8.77 1.43 -5.54
N VAL A 111 9.38 1.13 -4.39
CA VAL A 111 8.70 0.79 -3.14
C VAL A 111 9.13 1.74 -2.03
N LEU A 112 8.17 2.17 -1.22
CA LEU A 112 8.40 2.96 -0.02
C LEU A 112 7.77 2.25 1.18
N ALA A 113 8.58 1.93 2.19
CA ALA A 113 8.10 1.37 3.44
C ALA A 113 7.70 2.50 4.39
N VAL A 114 6.45 2.47 4.84
CA VAL A 114 5.89 3.44 5.79
C VAL A 114 5.26 2.69 6.97
N PRO A 115 5.12 3.31 8.14
CA PRO A 115 4.45 2.66 9.26
C PRO A 115 2.96 2.51 9.00
N SER A 116 2.38 1.43 9.52
CA SER A 116 0.92 1.26 9.54
C SER A 116 0.31 2.19 10.60
N ALA A 117 -0.77 2.87 10.28
CA ALA A 117 -1.49 3.67 11.27
C ALA A 117 -2.28 2.79 12.24
N VAL A 118 -2.55 1.53 11.88
CA VAL A 118 -3.27 0.56 12.72
C VAL A 118 -2.30 -0.15 13.68
N VAL A 119 -1.13 -0.57 13.18
CA VAL A 119 -0.09 -1.24 13.96
C VAL A 119 1.26 -0.57 13.66
N PRO A 120 1.61 0.51 14.36
CA PRO A 120 2.74 1.38 13.97
C PRO A 120 4.12 0.72 13.92
N ILE A 121 4.31 -0.41 14.59
CA ILE A 121 5.57 -1.16 14.52
C ILE A 121 5.65 -2.07 13.28
N GLU A 122 4.56 -2.20 12.52
CA GLU A 122 4.51 -2.95 11.27
C GLU A 122 4.44 -2.00 10.09
N ARG A 123 4.77 -2.52 8.90
CA ARG A 123 4.98 -1.68 7.72
C ARG A 123 3.93 -1.90 6.65
N ILE A 124 3.56 -0.80 6.01
CA ILE A 124 2.87 -0.77 4.74
C ILE A 124 3.91 -0.52 3.67
N PHE A 125 3.87 -1.28 2.58
CA PHE A 125 4.74 -1.06 1.42
C PHE A 125 3.92 -0.39 0.33
N LEU A 126 4.26 0.86 0.03
CA LEU A 126 3.66 1.61 -1.06
C LEU A 126 4.42 1.30 -2.35
N ILE A 127 3.70 1.05 -3.43
CA ILE A 127 4.30 0.75 -4.73
C ILE A 127 3.91 1.85 -5.71
N ASN A 128 4.92 2.37 -6.43
CA ASN A 128 4.70 3.31 -7.53
C ASN A 128 4.54 2.50 -8.83
N PRO A 129 3.32 2.33 -9.35
CA PRO A 129 3.08 1.48 -10.52
C PRO A 129 3.68 2.04 -11.82
N ARG A 130 4.04 3.31 -11.82
CA ARG A 130 4.63 3.99 -13.00
C ARG A 130 6.14 4.15 -12.91
N HIS A 131 6.76 3.65 -11.84
CA HIS A 131 8.21 3.71 -11.71
C HIS A 131 8.89 2.80 -12.75
N PRO A 132 10.04 3.22 -13.32
CA PRO A 132 10.77 2.38 -14.28
C PRO A 132 11.15 0.99 -13.76
N ASP A 133 11.36 0.85 -12.45
CA ASP A 133 11.70 -0.43 -11.82
C ASP A 133 10.49 -1.29 -11.47
N PHE A 134 9.26 -0.84 -11.78
CA PHE A 134 8.08 -1.65 -11.49
C PHE A 134 8.17 -3.08 -12.06
N PRO A 135 8.70 -3.29 -13.29
CA PRO A 135 8.87 -4.65 -13.83
C PRO A 135 9.82 -5.56 -13.04
N GLU A 136 10.63 -4.99 -12.15
CA GLU A 136 11.51 -5.77 -11.25
C GLU A 136 10.75 -6.46 -10.12
N LEU A 137 9.51 -6.07 -9.87
CA LEU A 137 8.67 -6.70 -8.86
C LEU A 137 8.09 -7.99 -9.43
N THR A 138 8.00 -9.03 -8.58
CA THR A 138 7.38 -10.30 -8.94
C THR A 138 6.00 -10.40 -8.30
N ILE A 139 4.97 -10.33 -9.12
CA ILE A 139 3.59 -10.53 -8.67
C ILE A 139 3.30 -12.01 -8.68
N GLY A 140 2.96 -12.57 -7.52
CA GLY A 140 2.72 -13.99 -7.35
C GLY A 140 1.27 -14.39 -7.66
N ASP A 141 1.00 -15.67 -7.45
CA ASP A 141 -0.31 -16.24 -7.75
C ASP A 141 -1.37 -15.79 -6.74
N LEU A 142 -2.60 -15.68 -7.24
CA LEU A 142 -3.77 -15.37 -6.45
C LEU A 142 -4.01 -16.45 -5.39
N GLN A 143 -4.35 -16.01 -4.18
CA GLN A 143 -4.66 -16.92 -3.08
C GLN A 143 -6.00 -16.56 -2.45
N HIS A 144 -6.70 -17.58 -1.97
CA HIS A 144 -7.95 -17.39 -1.23
C HIS A 144 -7.67 -17.18 0.26
N PHE A 145 -8.56 -16.44 0.89
CA PHE A 145 -8.56 -16.33 2.35
C PHE A 145 -8.98 -17.62 3.02
#